data_064fb724ddbdbf2f78c46eb55dbb99f0
#
_entry.id   064fb724ddbdbf2f78c46eb55dbb99f0
#
_cell.length_a   1.000
_cell.length_b   1.000
_cell.length_c   1.000
_cell.angle_alpha   90.00
_cell.angle_beta   90.00
_cell.angle_gamma   90.00
#
_symmetry.space_group_name_H-M   'P 1'
#
loop_
_entity.id
_entity.type
_entity.pdbx_description
1 polymer ?
#
loop_
_entity_poly.entity_id
_entity_poly.type
_entity_poly.pdbx_seq_one_letter_code
_entity_poly.pdbx_strand_id
1 'polypeptide(L)'
;MNIRQLYIGFIFVFALALFYQYSSEQRAVSAEREVVLMKAEAAKQLDVSGNDFIYLENDLLRLVIKTSDGSIVEARSKEHLVQKVEGSLGVRIFGSDALNGFKYYFKSGFTGSQKNYNFEKYISNGVLLISDDGLATKEIVFSDLPYEVLITDSSPEGANGKPYASLYRSDSRSLDMNFDFSSGGMINRSSYEAYVISTSQDPYEAERLRKVEAPLSVTSSGGWVGFTQKYFLAVLLGSNDFIYNYHVNGNNKGGLYKMGYVVQPDDFSSSVVTGHTHKLF
;
A
#
# COMPACT_ATOMS: atom_id res chain seq x y z
N MET A 1 7.88 -60.21 24.71
CA MET A 1 7.74 -59.28 23.60
C MET A 1 8.11 -60.01 22.33
N ASN A 2 7.22 -60.12 21.37
CA ASN A 2 7.44 -60.99 20.19
C ASN A 2 8.37 -60.27 19.19
N ILE A 3 9.51 -60.92 18.84
CA ILE A 3 10.53 -60.37 17.93
C ILE A 3 9.93 -59.77 16.65
N ARG A 4 8.85 -60.38 16.15
CA ARG A 4 8.11 -59.87 14.97
C ARG A 4 7.49 -58.51 15.21
N GLN A 5 6.97 -58.24 16.39
CA GLN A 5 6.36 -56.92 16.72
C GLN A 5 7.44 -55.81 16.81
N LEU A 6 8.63 -56.19 17.26
CA LEU A 6 9.78 -55.27 17.34
C LEU A 6 10.27 -54.88 15.96
N TYR A 7 10.34 -55.81 15.00
CA TYR A 7 10.69 -55.55 13.61
C TYR A 7 9.66 -54.67 12.92
N ILE A 8 8.38 -54.91 13.11
CA ILE A 8 7.29 -54.07 12.52
C ILE A 8 7.38 -52.65 13.06
N GLY A 9 7.61 -52.48 14.37
CA GLY A 9 7.80 -51.16 14.97
C GLY A 9 9.00 -50.41 14.40
N PHE A 10 10.13 -51.12 14.18
CA PHE A 10 11.34 -50.52 13.61
C PHE A 10 11.15 -50.07 12.17
N ILE A 11 10.47 -50.89 11.34
CA ILE A 11 10.14 -50.55 9.96
C ILE A 11 9.22 -49.33 9.91
N PHE A 12 8.26 -49.24 10.81
CA PHE A 12 7.33 -48.09 10.86
C PHE A 12 8.04 -46.79 11.24
N VAL A 13 8.92 -46.83 12.26
CA VAL A 13 9.72 -45.65 12.67
C VAL A 13 10.68 -45.23 11.56
N PHE A 14 11.29 -46.18 10.87
CA PHE A 14 12.19 -45.88 9.75
C PHE A 14 11.45 -45.29 8.55
N ALA A 15 10.26 -45.80 8.24
CA ALA A 15 9.38 -45.24 7.18
C ALA A 15 8.94 -43.81 7.52
N LEU A 16 8.58 -43.54 8.78
CA LEU A 16 8.24 -42.18 9.24
C LEU A 16 9.46 -41.24 9.14
N ALA A 17 10.65 -41.69 9.49
CA ALA A 17 11.86 -40.87 9.37
C ALA A 17 12.16 -40.51 7.89
N LEU A 18 12.07 -41.49 6.98
CA LEU A 18 12.22 -41.27 5.55
C LEU A 18 11.15 -40.34 4.98
N PHE A 19 9.92 -40.49 5.40
CA PHE A 19 8.83 -39.61 5.00
C PHE A 19 9.06 -38.18 5.49
N TYR A 20 9.52 -38.02 6.71
CA TYR A 20 9.86 -36.71 7.28
C TYR A 20 11.03 -36.05 6.52
N GLN A 21 12.09 -36.81 6.23
CA GLN A 21 13.23 -36.33 5.46
C GLN A 21 12.81 -35.94 4.03
N TYR A 22 12.04 -36.77 3.34
CA TYR A 22 11.51 -36.47 2.00
C TYR A 22 10.62 -35.21 2.00
N SER A 23 9.74 -35.08 2.99
CA SER A 23 8.88 -33.90 3.10
C SER A 23 9.65 -32.62 3.41
N SER A 24 10.77 -32.70 4.18
CA SER A 24 11.64 -31.56 4.47
C SER A 24 12.44 -31.12 3.24
N GLU A 25 12.92 -32.06 2.43
CA GLU A 25 13.60 -31.76 1.16
C GLU A 25 12.66 -31.14 0.14
N GLN A 26 11.43 -31.64 0.01
CA GLN A 26 10.41 -31.05 -0.86
C GLN A 26 10.06 -29.62 -0.44
N ARG A 27 10.01 -29.34 0.86
CA ARG A 27 9.77 -27.98 1.38
C ARG A 27 10.95 -27.05 1.09
N ALA A 28 12.18 -27.53 1.22
CA ALA A 28 13.38 -26.76 0.89
C ALA A 28 13.44 -26.42 -0.61
N VAL A 29 13.17 -27.39 -1.48
CA VAL A 29 13.14 -27.19 -2.95
C VAL A 29 12.00 -26.26 -3.38
N SER A 30 10.82 -26.35 -2.75
CA SER A 30 9.70 -25.43 -3.05
C SER A 30 10.02 -24.01 -2.58
N ALA A 31 10.61 -23.84 -1.39
CA ALA A 31 11.04 -22.54 -0.90
C ALA A 31 12.12 -21.90 -1.79
N GLU A 32 13.08 -22.70 -2.27
CA GLU A 32 14.14 -22.24 -3.17
C GLU A 32 13.57 -21.81 -4.55
N ARG A 33 12.64 -22.57 -5.09
CA ARG A 33 11.92 -22.20 -6.33
C ARG A 33 11.10 -20.92 -6.17
N GLU A 34 10.43 -20.75 -5.03
CA GLU A 34 9.67 -19.56 -4.71
C GLU A 34 10.55 -18.32 -4.59
N VAL A 35 11.74 -18.46 -3.97
CA VAL A 35 12.77 -17.39 -3.91
C VAL A 35 13.27 -17.02 -5.30
N VAL A 36 13.51 -18.00 -6.17
CA VAL A 36 13.95 -17.77 -7.56
C VAL A 36 12.85 -17.09 -8.37
N LEU A 37 11.60 -17.52 -8.21
CA LEU A 37 10.44 -16.87 -8.86
C LEU A 37 10.24 -15.45 -8.36
N MET A 38 10.33 -15.20 -7.05
CA MET A 38 10.24 -13.86 -6.47
C MET A 38 11.40 -12.95 -6.91
N LYS A 39 12.63 -13.49 -7.01
CA LYS A 39 13.76 -12.74 -7.58
C LYS A 39 13.55 -12.41 -9.07
N ALA A 40 13.01 -13.34 -9.85
CA ALA A 40 12.70 -13.14 -11.26
C ALA A 40 11.54 -12.15 -11.43
N GLU A 41 10.55 -12.17 -10.55
CA GLU A 41 9.42 -11.25 -10.54
C GLU A 41 9.83 -9.87 -10.05
N ALA A 42 10.71 -9.77 -9.03
CA ALA A 42 11.34 -8.53 -8.61
C ALA A 42 12.24 -7.94 -9.70
N ALA A 43 13.00 -8.77 -10.40
CA ALA A 43 13.80 -8.34 -11.55
C ALA A 43 12.93 -7.86 -12.72
N LYS A 44 11.80 -8.52 -12.99
CA LYS A 44 10.82 -8.05 -14.00
C LYS A 44 10.12 -6.76 -13.57
N GLN A 45 9.84 -6.57 -12.28
CA GLN A 45 9.31 -5.31 -11.76
C GLN A 45 10.36 -4.19 -11.75
N LEU A 46 11.65 -4.53 -11.68
CA LEU A 46 12.77 -3.59 -11.79
C LEU A 46 13.14 -3.26 -13.25
N ASP A 47 12.69 -4.05 -14.22
CA ASP A 47 12.93 -3.84 -15.65
C ASP A 47 11.87 -2.90 -16.29
N VAL A 48 11.25 -2.05 -15.46
CA VAL A 48 10.56 -0.85 -15.94
C VAL A 48 11.64 0.20 -16.23
N SER A 49 12.48 -0.10 -17.18
CA SER A 49 13.51 0.81 -17.75
C SER A 49 12.83 1.82 -18.69
N GLY A 50 12.03 2.69 -18.11
CA GLY A 50 11.50 3.88 -18.74
C GLY A 50 11.48 4.99 -17.72
N ASN A 51 11.61 6.22 -18.13
CA ASN A 51 11.52 7.44 -17.30
C ASN A 51 10.17 7.58 -16.54
N ASP A 52 9.35 6.53 -16.52
CA ASP A 52 8.00 6.55 -16.01
C ASP A 52 7.90 6.34 -14.49
N PHE A 53 8.99 5.90 -13.85
CA PHE A 53 8.98 5.60 -12.41
C PHE A 53 10.24 6.12 -11.71
N ILE A 54 10.03 6.63 -10.50
CA ILE A 54 11.09 7.06 -9.59
C ILE A 54 11.06 6.19 -8.37
N TYR A 55 12.25 5.82 -7.88
CA TYR A 55 12.44 5.10 -6.63
C TYR A 55 12.94 6.07 -5.57
N LEU A 56 12.21 6.14 -4.47
CA LEU A 56 12.59 6.91 -3.30
C LEU A 56 12.67 5.98 -2.10
N GLU A 57 13.76 6.00 -1.37
CA GLU A 57 13.91 5.14 -0.19
C GLU A 57 14.66 5.84 0.95
N ASN A 58 14.28 5.45 2.16
CA ASN A 58 15.01 5.72 3.39
C ASN A 58 15.35 4.40 4.09
N ASP A 59 15.70 4.45 5.38
CA ASP A 59 16.04 3.25 6.15
C ASP A 59 14.85 2.31 6.38
N LEU A 60 13.62 2.83 6.39
CA LEU A 60 12.40 2.12 6.78
C LEU A 60 11.50 1.75 5.59
N LEU A 61 11.42 2.63 4.58
CA LEU A 61 10.49 2.53 3.46
C LEU A 61 11.20 2.61 2.12
N ARG A 62 10.63 1.90 1.15
CA ARG A 62 10.89 2.09 -0.27
C ARG A 62 9.58 2.41 -0.97
N LEU A 63 9.57 3.49 -1.74
CA LEU A 63 8.42 3.95 -2.54
C LEU A 63 8.74 3.83 -4.02
N VAL A 64 7.72 3.51 -4.82
CA VAL A 64 7.74 3.62 -6.27
C VAL A 64 6.72 4.68 -6.67
N ILE A 65 7.18 5.72 -7.34
CA ILE A 65 6.40 6.88 -7.75
C ILE A 65 6.30 6.87 -9.26
N LYS A 66 5.08 6.94 -9.79
CA LYS A 66 4.83 7.09 -11.21
C LYS A 66 4.99 8.56 -11.58
N THR A 67 5.92 8.88 -12.49
CA THR A 67 6.23 10.27 -12.86
C THR A 67 5.05 10.97 -13.49
N SER A 68 4.36 10.31 -14.44
CA SER A 68 3.33 10.94 -15.26
C SER A 68 2.14 11.54 -14.49
N ASP A 69 1.83 11.05 -13.28
CA ASP A 69 0.73 11.60 -12.47
C ASP A 69 1.10 11.79 -11.00
N GLY A 70 2.35 11.54 -10.63
CA GLY A 70 2.87 11.69 -9.27
C GLY A 70 2.20 10.73 -8.27
N SER A 71 1.59 9.64 -8.73
CA SER A 71 1.01 8.64 -7.83
C SER A 71 2.08 7.76 -7.20
N ILE A 72 1.92 7.41 -5.91
CA ILE A 72 2.75 6.40 -5.28
C ILE A 72 2.10 5.05 -5.55
N VAL A 73 2.73 4.24 -6.40
CA VAL A 73 2.17 2.98 -6.90
C VAL A 73 2.62 1.77 -6.11
N GLU A 74 3.65 1.90 -5.30
CA GLU A 74 4.10 0.86 -4.36
C GLU A 74 4.77 1.49 -3.14
N ALA A 75 4.53 0.89 -1.96
CA ALA A 75 5.28 1.14 -0.74
C ALA A 75 5.65 -0.19 -0.08
N ARG A 76 6.92 -0.33 0.30
CA ARG A 76 7.46 -1.51 1.00
C ARG A 76 8.15 -1.11 2.29
N SER A 77 7.92 -1.90 3.33
CA SER A 77 8.74 -1.83 4.54
C SER A 77 10.10 -2.48 4.29
N LYS A 78 11.18 -1.85 4.75
CA LYS A 78 12.53 -2.44 4.70
C LYS A 78 12.86 -3.24 5.97
N GLU A 79 12.19 -2.95 7.07
CA GLU A 79 12.38 -3.68 8.34
C GLU A 79 11.65 -5.03 8.35
N HIS A 80 10.47 -5.11 7.73
CA HIS A 80 9.66 -6.31 7.68
C HIS A 80 9.91 -7.04 6.36
N LEU A 81 10.65 -8.13 6.41
CA LEU A 81 11.00 -8.92 5.23
C LEU A 81 9.93 -9.98 4.96
N VAL A 82 9.67 -10.25 3.68
CA VAL A 82 8.77 -11.34 3.24
C VAL A 82 9.29 -12.70 3.73
N GLN A 83 10.60 -12.88 3.71
CA GLN A 83 11.29 -14.04 4.27
C GLN A 83 12.50 -13.58 5.09
N LYS A 84 12.83 -14.31 6.15
CA LYS A 84 14.03 -14.03 6.97
C LYS A 84 15.31 -14.56 6.29
N VAL A 85 15.52 -14.16 5.03
CA VAL A 85 16.67 -14.57 4.22
C VAL A 85 17.32 -13.31 3.67
N GLU A 86 18.64 -13.31 3.60
CA GLU A 86 19.41 -12.19 3.03
C GLU A 86 18.98 -11.94 1.58
N GLY A 87 18.75 -10.67 1.23
CA GLY A 87 18.24 -10.24 -0.08
C GLY A 87 16.74 -10.44 -0.28
N SER A 88 15.99 -10.82 0.76
CA SER A 88 14.54 -10.85 0.70
C SER A 88 13.97 -9.43 0.53
N LEU A 89 12.91 -9.33 -0.27
CA LEU A 89 12.19 -8.06 -0.41
C LEU A 89 11.45 -7.71 0.88
N GLY A 90 11.33 -6.41 1.14
CA GLY A 90 10.49 -5.90 2.20
C GLY A 90 9.01 -6.21 1.93
N VAL A 91 8.24 -6.40 3.01
CA VAL A 91 6.80 -6.62 2.91
C VAL A 91 6.13 -5.43 2.25
N ARG A 92 5.28 -5.71 1.28
CA ARG A 92 4.53 -4.69 0.56
C ARG A 92 3.40 -4.17 1.46
N ILE A 93 3.43 -2.88 1.76
CA ILE A 93 2.38 -2.18 2.49
C ILE A 93 1.21 -1.91 1.56
N PHE A 94 1.50 -1.38 0.37
CA PHE A 94 0.57 -1.31 -0.74
C PHE A 94 1.31 -1.38 -2.08
N GLY A 95 0.60 -1.69 -3.14
CA GLY A 95 1.17 -1.78 -4.47
C GLY A 95 0.18 -2.35 -5.47
N SER A 96 0.55 -2.29 -6.74
CA SER A 96 -0.26 -2.80 -7.84
C SER A 96 0.38 -4.03 -8.45
N ASP A 97 -0.44 -4.97 -8.86
CA ASP A 97 -0.04 -6.15 -9.62
C ASP A 97 -0.81 -6.17 -10.94
N ALA A 98 -0.14 -5.77 -12.01
CA ALA A 98 -0.74 -5.67 -13.33
C ALA A 98 -1.14 -7.06 -13.88
N LEU A 99 -0.43 -8.13 -13.51
CA LEU A 99 -0.70 -9.49 -13.98
C LEU A 99 -2.01 -10.04 -13.41
N ASN A 100 -2.31 -9.71 -12.15
CA ASN A 100 -3.52 -10.15 -11.46
C ASN A 100 -4.64 -9.12 -11.47
N GLY A 101 -4.43 -7.97 -12.13
CA GLY A 101 -5.41 -6.88 -12.16
C GLY A 101 -5.61 -6.18 -10.83
N PHE A 102 -4.77 -6.47 -9.84
CA PHE A 102 -4.82 -5.83 -8.53
C PHE A 102 -4.22 -4.43 -8.59
N LYS A 103 -4.90 -3.46 -7.98
CA LYS A 103 -4.45 -2.08 -7.87
C LYS A 103 -4.57 -1.63 -6.43
N TYR A 104 -3.48 -1.10 -5.88
CA TYR A 104 -3.49 -0.41 -4.60
C TYR A 104 -2.42 0.69 -4.65
N TYR A 105 -2.87 1.95 -4.75
CA TYR A 105 -1.99 3.09 -4.94
C TYR A 105 -2.57 4.35 -4.29
N PHE A 106 -1.69 5.30 -4.04
CA PHE A 106 -2.04 6.64 -3.55
C PHE A 106 -2.01 7.65 -4.69
N LYS A 107 -2.93 8.60 -4.66
CA LYS A 107 -2.97 9.76 -5.57
C LYS A 107 -3.46 11.01 -4.86
N SER A 108 -2.83 12.14 -5.17
CA SER A 108 -3.24 13.47 -4.68
C SER A 108 -3.22 14.51 -5.81
N GLY A 109 -3.75 15.68 -5.53
CA GLY A 109 -3.79 16.81 -6.46
C GLY A 109 -4.96 17.74 -6.19
N PHE A 110 -5.46 18.39 -7.25
CA PHE A 110 -6.62 19.28 -7.18
C PHE A 110 -7.79 18.69 -7.95
N THR A 111 -9.02 18.81 -7.39
CA THR A 111 -10.23 18.31 -8.04
C THR A 111 -10.46 19.07 -9.35
N GLY A 112 -10.93 18.35 -10.38
CA GLY A 112 -11.20 18.97 -11.71
C GLY A 112 -9.94 19.26 -12.54
N SER A 113 -8.74 19.08 -11.99
CA SER A 113 -7.48 19.28 -12.69
C SER A 113 -6.68 17.99 -12.69
N GLN A 114 -6.50 17.40 -13.87
CA GLN A 114 -5.56 16.30 -14.02
C GLN A 114 -4.29 16.86 -14.68
N LYS A 115 -3.19 16.85 -13.94
CA LYS A 115 -1.89 17.28 -14.42
C LYS A 115 -1.03 16.06 -14.73
N ASN A 116 -0.27 16.16 -15.81
CA ASN A 116 0.86 15.29 -16.08
C ASN A 116 2.11 15.95 -15.51
N TYR A 117 2.99 15.13 -14.96
CA TYR A 117 4.23 15.60 -14.34
C TYR A 117 5.44 14.98 -15.01
N ASN A 118 6.55 15.70 -14.90
CA ASN A 118 7.88 15.24 -15.21
C ASN A 118 8.75 15.26 -13.96
N PHE A 119 9.72 14.36 -13.91
CA PHE A 119 10.74 14.41 -12.88
C PHE A 119 11.63 15.63 -13.08
N GLU A 120 11.75 16.46 -12.06
CA GLU A 120 12.64 17.62 -12.09
C GLU A 120 13.97 17.30 -11.42
N LYS A 121 13.92 16.91 -10.14
CA LYS A 121 15.13 16.62 -9.36
C LYS A 121 14.85 15.87 -8.08
N TYR A 122 15.89 15.24 -7.55
CA TYR A 122 15.91 14.82 -6.16
C TYR A 122 16.16 16.03 -5.25
N ILE A 123 15.47 16.04 -4.12
CA ILE A 123 15.63 17.03 -3.04
C ILE A 123 16.00 16.29 -1.77
N SER A 124 16.27 17.02 -0.68
CA SER A 124 16.56 16.37 0.61
C SER A 124 15.40 15.45 1.04
N ASN A 125 15.71 14.16 1.21
CA ASN A 125 14.75 13.11 1.58
C ASN A 125 13.56 12.92 0.63
N GLY A 126 13.65 13.39 -0.64
CA GLY A 126 12.49 13.34 -1.51
C GLY A 126 12.75 13.64 -2.98
N VAL A 127 11.66 13.88 -3.68
CA VAL A 127 11.63 14.23 -5.11
C VAL A 127 10.70 15.40 -5.38
N LEU A 128 11.06 16.19 -6.38
CA LEU A 128 10.25 17.28 -6.94
C LEU A 128 9.82 16.88 -8.35
N LEU A 129 8.52 16.95 -8.61
CA LEU A 129 7.91 16.81 -9.92
C LEU A 129 7.32 18.16 -10.34
N ILE A 130 7.42 18.50 -11.64
CA ILE A 130 6.84 19.70 -12.23
C ILE A 130 5.89 19.26 -13.34
N SER A 131 4.71 19.90 -13.40
CA SER A 131 3.74 19.63 -14.46
C SER A 131 4.28 20.02 -15.84
N ASP A 132 3.76 19.40 -16.91
CA ASP A 132 4.16 19.68 -18.30
C ASP A 132 4.05 21.15 -18.67
N ASP A 133 3.08 21.87 -18.08
CA ASP A 133 2.87 23.30 -18.28
C ASP A 133 3.75 24.19 -17.36
N GLY A 134 4.52 23.58 -16.46
CA GLY A 134 5.38 24.30 -15.50
C GLY A 134 4.61 25.02 -14.36
N LEU A 135 3.28 24.93 -14.34
CA LEU A 135 2.43 25.71 -13.42
C LEU A 135 2.15 25.01 -12.11
N ALA A 136 2.27 23.68 -12.05
CA ALA A 136 2.04 22.92 -10.83
C ALA A 136 3.28 22.12 -10.42
N THR A 137 3.46 21.99 -9.11
CA THR A 137 4.53 21.16 -8.56
C THR A 137 3.94 20.13 -7.61
N LYS A 138 4.60 18.98 -7.54
CA LYS A 138 4.36 17.97 -6.54
C LYS A 138 5.67 17.58 -5.88
N GLU A 139 5.75 17.77 -4.59
CA GLU A 139 6.88 17.37 -3.76
C GLU A 139 6.50 16.14 -2.94
N ILE A 140 7.31 15.10 -2.95
CA ILE A 140 7.12 13.88 -2.18
C ILE A 140 8.38 13.66 -1.36
N VAL A 141 8.27 13.73 -0.02
CA VAL A 141 9.40 13.64 0.89
C VAL A 141 9.09 12.70 2.06
N PHE A 142 10.11 12.02 2.56
CA PHE A 142 10.03 11.37 3.87
C PHE A 142 10.14 12.43 4.96
N SER A 143 9.24 12.37 5.94
CA SER A 143 9.32 13.23 7.12
C SER A 143 10.33 12.69 8.13
N ASP A 144 10.54 13.44 9.22
CA ASP A 144 11.35 12.98 10.35
C ASP A 144 10.64 11.90 11.19
N LEU A 145 9.34 11.71 10.99
CA LEU A 145 8.58 10.64 11.66
C LEU A 145 8.73 9.32 10.89
N PRO A 146 8.91 8.20 11.60
CA PRO A 146 8.96 6.89 10.98
C PRO A 146 7.70 6.60 10.14
N TYR A 147 7.89 6.08 8.95
CA TYR A 147 6.81 5.66 8.02
C TYR A 147 5.91 6.80 7.51
N GLU A 148 6.17 8.07 7.85
CA GLU A 148 5.41 9.20 7.34
C GLU A 148 5.99 9.73 6.02
N VAL A 149 5.11 9.95 5.05
CA VAL A 149 5.42 10.57 3.76
C VAL A 149 4.59 11.83 3.62
N LEU A 150 5.23 12.95 3.36
CA LEU A 150 4.58 14.23 3.08
C LEU A 150 4.50 14.42 1.58
N ILE A 151 3.33 14.74 1.09
CA ILE A 151 3.07 15.02 -0.31
C ILE A 151 2.49 16.44 -0.42
N THR A 152 3.26 17.35 -0.99
CA THR A 152 2.84 18.74 -1.18
C THR A 152 2.49 18.99 -2.64
N ASP A 153 1.21 19.22 -2.90
CA ASP A 153 0.70 19.66 -4.19
C ASP A 153 0.57 21.18 -4.21
N SER A 154 1.17 21.86 -5.19
CA SER A 154 1.12 23.31 -5.33
C SER A 154 0.75 23.70 -6.77
N SER A 155 -0.12 24.72 -6.88
CA SER A 155 -0.49 25.31 -8.17
C SER A 155 -0.67 26.83 -7.99
N PRO A 156 0.29 27.67 -8.42
CA PRO A 156 0.25 29.11 -8.18
C PRO A 156 -0.90 29.83 -8.87
N GLU A 157 -1.43 29.30 -9.95
CA GLU A 157 -2.59 29.94 -10.65
C GLU A 157 -3.94 29.62 -10.00
N GLY A 158 -3.92 29.02 -8.82
CA GLY A 158 -5.15 28.62 -8.15
C GLY A 158 -5.95 27.67 -9.02
N ALA A 159 -5.59 26.40 -9.02
CA ALA A 159 -6.44 25.41 -9.65
C ALA A 159 -7.86 25.66 -9.19
N ASN A 160 -8.81 25.78 -10.13
CA ASN A 160 -10.24 25.93 -9.82
C ASN A 160 -10.80 24.71 -9.05
N GLY A 161 -9.94 23.99 -8.34
CA GLY A 161 -10.20 22.75 -7.65
C GLY A 161 -9.75 22.76 -6.20
N LYS A 162 -10.33 21.87 -5.42
CA LYS A 162 -9.99 21.65 -4.01
C LYS A 162 -8.88 20.62 -3.92
N PRO A 163 -7.90 20.78 -3.02
CA PRO A 163 -6.89 19.75 -2.77
C PRO A 163 -7.56 18.44 -2.34
N TYR A 164 -7.07 17.32 -2.83
CA TYR A 164 -7.54 15.99 -2.45
C TYR A 164 -6.38 15.00 -2.28
N ALA A 165 -6.58 14.02 -1.42
CA ALA A 165 -5.75 12.84 -1.34
C ALA A 165 -6.62 11.59 -1.29
N SER A 166 -6.24 10.54 -1.97
CA SER A 166 -7.01 9.30 -2.03
C SER A 166 -6.11 8.07 -2.15
N LEU A 167 -6.51 7.02 -1.45
CA LEU A 167 -6.05 5.65 -1.61
C LEU A 167 -7.06 4.91 -2.49
N TYR A 168 -6.55 4.18 -3.46
CA TYR A 168 -7.32 3.38 -4.40
C TYR A 168 -6.96 1.91 -4.22
N ARG A 169 -7.95 1.04 -4.16
CA ARG A 169 -7.75 -0.40 -4.05
C ARG A 169 -8.77 -1.16 -4.87
N SER A 170 -8.32 -1.99 -5.80
CA SER A 170 -9.15 -2.97 -6.50
C SER A 170 -8.90 -4.35 -5.91
N ASP A 171 -9.93 -5.13 -5.73
CA ASP A 171 -9.90 -6.45 -5.11
C ASP A 171 -9.57 -6.40 -3.59
N SER A 172 -10.10 -7.38 -2.89
CA SER A 172 -9.90 -7.60 -1.46
C SER A 172 -8.76 -8.56 -1.17
N ARG A 173 -7.91 -8.89 -2.14
CA ARG A 173 -6.79 -9.80 -1.95
C ARG A 173 -5.51 -9.04 -1.63
N SER A 174 -4.80 -9.48 -0.60
CA SER A 174 -3.43 -9.02 -0.36
C SER A 174 -2.51 -9.60 -1.43
N LEU A 175 -1.60 -8.78 -1.98
CA LEU A 175 -0.57 -9.24 -2.91
C LEU A 175 0.39 -10.25 -2.30
N ASP A 176 0.56 -10.23 -1.00
CA ASP A 176 1.48 -11.09 -0.25
C ASP A 176 0.75 -12.25 0.45
N MET A 177 -0.46 -12.64 0.00
CA MET A 177 -1.23 -13.75 0.59
C MET A 177 -0.57 -15.13 0.50
N ASN A 178 0.45 -15.30 -0.32
CA ASN A 178 1.23 -16.55 -0.36
C ASN A 178 2.06 -16.78 0.91
N PHE A 179 2.06 -15.83 1.83
CA PHE A 179 2.85 -15.88 3.05
C PHE A 179 2.30 -16.85 4.12
N ASP A 180 1.05 -17.20 4.05
CA ASP A 180 0.38 -18.03 5.09
C ASP A 180 0.33 -19.54 4.74
N PHE A 181 0.80 -19.95 3.58
CA PHE A 181 0.72 -21.37 3.18
C PHE A 181 1.83 -22.26 3.73
N SER A 182 2.88 -21.70 4.30
CA SER A 182 3.99 -22.48 4.85
C SER A 182 3.69 -23.14 6.21
N SER A 183 2.60 -22.76 6.86
CA SER A 183 2.22 -23.30 8.17
C SER A 183 0.99 -24.19 8.12
N GLY A 184 0.94 -25.17 7.22
CA GLY A 184 0.13 -26.39 7.29
C GLY A 184 -1.29 -26.34 7.89
N GLY A 185 -1.90 -25.19 8.00
CA GLY A 185 -3.22 -24.99 8.60
C GLY A 185 -4.25 -24.67 7.54
N MET A 186 -5.18 -25.58 7.34
CA MET A 186 -6.43 -25.43 6.56
C MET A 186 -7.37 -24.36 7.11
N ILE A 187 -6.86 -23.19 7.48
CA ILE A 187 -7.67 -22.07 7.89
C ILE A 187 -7.53 -21.03 6.80
N ASN A 188 -8.52 -21.02 5.93
CA ASN A 188 -8.80 -19.93 5.00
C ASN A 188 -9.12 -18.68 5.83
N ARG A 189 -8.10 -18.10 6.46
CA ARG A 189 -8.19 -16.81 7.13
C ARG A 189 -8.30 -15.79 6.03
N SER A 190 -9.53 -15.49 5.65
CA SER A 190 -9.82 -14.30 4.88
C SER A 190 -9.04 -13.17 5.53
N SER A 191 -8.08 -12.61 4.80
CA SER A 191 -7.34 -11.44 5.25
C SER A 191 -8.37 -10.42 5.71
N TYR A 192 -8.21 -9.91 6.92
CA TYR A 192 -9.09 -8.87 7.44
C TYR A 192 -8.75 -7.58 6.69
N GLU A 193 -9.57 -7.26 5.73
CA GLU A 193 -9.43 -6.09 4.88
C GLU A 193 -10.62 -5.19 5.14
N ALA A 194 -10.33 -4.02 5.68
CA ALA A 194 -11.34 -3.04 6.03
C ALA A 194 -10.88 -1.64 5.66
N TYR A 195 -11.81 -0.73 5.48
CA TYR A 195 -11.51 0.67 5.67
C TYR A 195 -11.59 0.99 7.17
N VAL A 196 -10.87 2.01 7.55
CA VAL A 196 -10.92 2.60 8.88
C VAL A 196 -11.00 4.11 8.73
N ILE A 197 -11.84 4.72 9.54
CA ILE A 197 -11.98 6.17 9.61
C ILE A 197 -12.07 6.60 11.06
N SER A 198 -11.47 7.73 11.38
CA SER A 198 -11.57 8.36 12.69
C SER A 198 -11.67 9.86 12.51
N THR A 199 -12.71 10.43 13.07
CA THR A 199 -12.99 11.86 13.02
C THR A 199 -13.26 12.40 14.41
N SER A 200 -13.41 13.72 14.55
CA SER A 200 -13.79 14.33 15.83
C SER A 200 -15.19 13.92 16.30
N GLN A 201 -16.07 13.52 15.38
CA GLN A 201 -17.44 13.09 15.69
C GLN A 201 -17.52 11.59 15.96
N ASP A 202 -16.77 10.79 15.16
CA ASP A 202 -16.73 9.33 15.26
C ASP A 202 -15.29 8.90 15.51
N PRO A 203 -14.91 8.59 16.75
CA PRO A 203 -13.50 8.39 17.13
C PRO A 203 -12.85 7.17 16.49
N TYR A 204 -13.62 6.19 16.05
CA TYR A 204 -13.11 5.05 15.29
C TYR A 204 -14.24 4.24 14.69
N GLU A 205 -14.24 4.11 13.38
CA GLU A 205 -15.10 3.19 12.64
C GLU A 205 -14.25 2.31 11.73
N ALA A 206 -14.55 1.02 11.72
CA ALA A 206 -13.89 0.05 10.85
C ALA A 206 -14.94 -0.88 10.24
N GLU A 207 -14.96 -0.96 8.91
CA GLU A 207 -15.85 -1.87 8.21
C GLU A 207 -15.12 -2.63 7.09
N ARG A 208 -15.50 -3.90 6.93
CA ARG A 208 -14.95 -4.74 5.87
C ARG A 208 -15.30 -4.19 4.50
N LEU A 209 -14.32 -4.11 3.59
CA LEU A 209 -14.52 -3.59 2.24
C LEU A 209 -15.69 -4.24 1.51
N ARG A 210 -15.90 -5.53 1.70
CA ARG A 210 -17.00 -6.29 1.08
C ARG A 210 -18.41 -5.87 1.55
N LYS A 211 -18.49 -5.13 2.66
CA LYS A 211 -19.75 -4.65 3.22
C LYS A 211 -20.07 -3.20 2.86
N VAL A 212 -19.17 -2.51 2.17
CA VAL A 212 -19.41 -1.15 1.72
C VAL A 212 -20.49 -1.16 0.63
N GLU A 213 -21.72 -0.90 1.03
CA GLU A 213 -22.88 -0.90 0.12
C GLU A 213 -23.20 0.50 -0.42
N ALA A 214 -22.89 1.53 0.35
CA ALA A 214 -23.14 2.91 0.01
C ALA A 214 -21.89 3.78 0.23
N PRO A 215 -21.74 4.87 -0.52
CA PRO A 215 -20.69 5.85 -0.27
C PRO A 215 -20.84 6.46 1.13
N LEU A 216 -19.74 6.45 1.90
CA LEU A 216 -19.64 7.20 3.14
C LEU A 216 -19.04 8.58 2.86
N SER A 217 -19.59 9.61 3.47
CA SER A 217 -19.06 10.97 3.41
C SER A 217 -19.23 11.64 4.78
N VAL A 218 -18.11 12.06 5.38
CA VAL A 218 -18.07 12.68 6.71
C VAL A 218 -17.23 13.95 6.64
N THR A 219 -17.75 15.05 7.15
CA THR A 219 -17.03 16.32 7.23
C THR A 219 -16.50 16.52 8.65
N SER A 220 -15.20 16.75 8.78
CA SER A 220 -14.55 16.93 10.08
C SER A 220 -13.31 17.81 9.96
N SER A 221 -12.97 18.52 11.02
CA SER A 221 -11.63 19.09 11.20
C SER A 221 -10.69 18.01 11.74
N GLY A 222 -9.52 17.87 11.14
CA GLY A 222 -8.59 16.80 11.51
C GLY A 222 -9.16 15.40 11.24
N GLY A 223 -8.59 14.38 11.88
CA GLY A 223 -8.97 12.98 11.69
C GLY A 223 -8.13 12.26 10.65
N TRP A 224 -8.54 11.02 10.31
CA TRP A 224 -7.82 10.21 9.34
C TRP A 224 -8.72 9.14 8.72
N VAL A 225 -8.33 8.65 7.55
CA VAL A 225 -8.99 7.56 6.84
C VAL A 225 -7.94 6.66 6.21
N GLY A 226 -8.17 5.36 6.17
CA GLY A 226 -7.21 4.43 5.60
C GLY A 226 -7.72 3.03 5.34
N PHE A 227 -6.89 2.25 4.67
CA PHE A 227 -7.08 0.81 4.47
C PHE A 227 -6.24 0.02 5.47
N THR A 228 -6.86 -0.90 6.17
CA THR A 228 -6.15 -1.90 6.96
C THR A 228 -6.01 -3.19 6.18
N GLN A 229 -4.84 -3.79 6.32
CA GLN A 229 -4.53 -5.17 5.97
C GLN A 229 -4.20 -5.93 7.25
N LYS A 230 -4.00 -7.24 7.15
CA LYS A 230 -3.74 -8.10 8.30
C LYS A 230 -2.74 -7.53 9.33
N TYR A 231 -1.65 -6.92 8.87
CA TYR A 231 -0.55 -6.42 9.72
C TYR A 231 -0.20 -4.96 9.47
N PHE A 232 -0.75 -4.36 8.44
CA PHE A 232 -0.39 -3.01 8.00
C PHE A 232 -1.63 -2.15 7.84
N LEU A 233 -1.42 -0.88 8.05
CA LEU A 233 -2.41 0.16 7.87
C LEU A 233 -1.75 1.27 7.04
N ALA A 234 -2.41 1.69 5.97
CA ALA A 234 -2.04 2.92 5.26
C ALA A 234 -3.14 3.95 5.46
N VAL A 235 -2.79 5.11 6.01
CA VAL A 235 -3.74 6.16 6.38
C VAL A 235 -3.36 7.50 5.78
N LEU A 236 -4.39 8.30 5.53
CA LEU A 236 -4.29 9.70 5.19
C LEU A 236 -4.75 10.51 6.40
N LEU A 237 -3.86 11.33 6.93
CA LEU A 237 -4.14 12.16 8.10
C LEU A 237 -4.52 13.57 7.66
N GLY A 238 -5.56 14.10 8.27
CA GLY A 238 -5.95 15.51 8.19
C GLY A 238 -5.34 16.31 9.32
N SER A 239 -4.91 17.54 9.04
CA SER A 239 -4.53 18.53 10.07
C SER A 239 -5.79 19.13 10.71
N ASN A 240 -5.68 19.55 11.97
CA ASN A 240 -6.77 20.28 12.64
C ASN A 240 -6.99 21.70 12.08
N ASP A 241 -6.08 22.17 11.23
CA ASP A 241 -6.14 23.53 10.65
C ASP A 241 -7.09 23.62 9.46
N PHE A 242 -7.59 22.48 8.97
CA PHE A 242 -8.45 22.41 7.80
C PHE A 242 -9.70 21.57 8.05
N ILE A 243 -10.74 21.85 7.28
CA ILE A 243 -11.93 21.03 7.19
C ILE A 243 -11.77 20.05 6.03
N TYR A 244 -12.02 18.78 6.29
CA TYR A 244 -11.93 17.71 5.32
C TYR A 244 -13.28 17.06 5.10
N ASN A 245 -13.63 16.81 3.84
CA ASN A 245 -14.69 15.89 3.50
C ASN A 245 -14.06 14.52 3.24
N TYR A 246 -14.09 13.67 4.24
CA TYR A 246 -13.66 12.27 4.12
C TYR A 246 -14.68 11.47 3.34
N HIS A 247 -14.21 10.60 2.49
CA HIS A 247 -15.07 9.74 1.69
C HIS A 247 -14.54 8.31 1.60
N VAL A 248 -15.46 7.35 1.61
CA VAL A 248 -15.22 5.95 1.28
C VAL A 248 -16.22 5.55 0.22
N ASN A 249 -15.73 5.17 -0.94
CA ASN A 249 -16.56 4.71 -2.06
C ASN A 249 -16.11 3.31 -2.45
N GLY A 250 -17.05 2.41 -2.68
CA GLY A 250 -16.79 1.06 -3.12
C GLY A 250 -17.85 0.55 -4.06
N ASN A 251 -17.49 -0.45 -4.86
CA ASN A 251 -18.43 -1.18 -5.69
C ASN A 251 -18.30 -2.66 -5.37
N ASN A 252 -19.31 -3.22 -4.70
CA ASN A 252 -19.37 -4.61 -4.24
C ASN A 252 -19.25 -5.67 -5.34
N LYS A 253 -19.36 -5.28 -6.61
CA LYS A 253 -19.30 -6.20 -7.77
C LYS A 253 -17.90 -6.31 -8.39
N GLY A 254 -16.84 -6.21 -7.56
CA GLY A 254 -15.45 -6.35 -8.02
C GLY A 254 -14.84 -5.04 -8.53
N GLY A 255 -15.38 -3.92 -8.08
CA GLY A 255 -14.91 -2.61 -8.43
C GLY A 255 -13.72 -2.12 -7.61
N LEU A 256 -13.30 -0.93 -7.91
CA LEU A 256 -12.25 -0.21 -7.23
C LEU A 256 -12.83 0.49 -5.99
N TYR A 257 -12.26 0.23 -4.84
CA TYR A 257 -12.51 1.01 -3.64
C TYR A 257 -11.63 2.26 -3.67
N LYS A 258 -12.24 3.38 -3.33
CA LYS A 258 -11.56 4.67 -3.19
C LYS A 258 -11.88 5.25 -1.84
N MET A 259 -10.88 5.66 -1.10
CA MET A 259 -11.07 6.43 0.11
C MET A 259 -10.05 7.55 0.19
N GLY A 260 -10.40 8.58 0.92
CA GLY A 260 -9.55 9.74 1.08
C GLY A 260 -10.33 10.92 1.58
N TYR A 261 -9.85 12.09 1.24
CA TYR A 261 -10.52 13.33 1.56
C TYR A 261 -10.37 14.39 0.46
N VAL A 262 -11.27 15.35 0.53
CA VAL A 262 -11.17 16.63 -0.18
C VAL A 262 -11.10 17.72 0.86
N VAL A 263 -10.12 18.61 0.76
CA VAL A 263 -9.99 19.77 1.65
C VAL A 263 -11.10 20.77 1.30
N GLN A 264 -11.86 21.18 2.30
CA GLN A 264 -12.87 22.22 2.11
C GLN A 264 -12.22 23.58 2.36
N PRO A 265 -12.52 24.60 1.55
CA PRO A 265 -12.15 25.95 1.89
C PRO A 265 -12.86 26.33 3.18
N ASP A 266 -12.16 27.04 4.03
CA ASP A 266 -12.77 27.65 5.21
C ASP A 266 -13.78 28.70 4.73
N ASP A 267 -15.02 28.68 5.23
CA ASP A 267 -16.08 29.60 4.79
C ASP A 267 -15.73 31.08 5.02
N PHE A 268 -14.67 31.34 5.78
CA PHE A 268 -14.19 32.68 6.09
C PHE A 268 -13.03 33.21 5.23
N SER A 269 -12.40 32.35 4.44
CA SER A 269 -11.34 32.78 3.52
C SER A 269 -11.73 32.48 2.07
N SER A 270 -12.03 33.53 1.31
CA SER A 270 -12.10 33.48 -0.16
C SER A 270 -10.74 33.26 -0.81
N SER A 271 -9.73 32.83 -0.03
CA SER A 271 -8.40 32.56 -0.52
C SER A 271 -8.38 31.23 -1.25
N VAL A 272 -8.06 31.28 -2.53
CA VAL A 272 -7.77 30.11 -3.34
C VAL A 272 -6.63 29.35 -2.70
N VAL A 273 -6.86 28.08 -2.33
CA VAL A 273 -5.81 27.23 -1.79
C VAL A 273 -4.85 26.91 -2.92
N THR A 274 -3.69 27.55 -2.92
CA THR A 274 -2.64 27.38 -3.94
C THR A 274 -1.71 26.18 -3.68
N GLY A 275 -1.78 25.61 -2.48
CA GLY A 275 -0.97 24.46 -2.09
C GLY A 275 -1.52 23.75 -0.86
N HIS A 276 -1.30 22.45 -0.77
CA HIS A 276 -1.67 21.64 0.41
C HIS A 276 -0.69 20.49 0.60
N THR A 277 -0.34 20.23 1.86
CA THR A 277 0.50 19.08 2.22
C THR A 277 -0.37 17.97 2.79
N HIS A 278 -0.34 16.82 2.13
CA HIS A 278 -0.99 15.59 2.55
C HIS A 278 -0.03 14.72 3.34
N LYS A 279 -0.52 14.08 4.39
CA LYS A 279 0.25 13.14 5.21
C LYS A 279 -0.23 11.73 4.97
N LEU A 280 0.66 10.88 4.45
CA LEU A 280 0.45 9.45 4.26
C LEU A 280 1.30 8.69 5.29
N PHE A 281 0.65 7.77 6.02
CA PHE A 281 1.27 6.95 7.07
C PHE A 281 1.08 5.46 6.77
#